data_22bcc3c2d01f4c4b1022459ac4036576
#
_entry.id   22bcc3c2d01f4c4b1022459ac4036576
#
_cell.length_a   1.000
_cell.length_b   1.000
_cell.length_c   1.000
_cell.angle_alpha   90.00
_cell.angle_beta   90.00
_cell.angle_gamma   90.00
#
_symmetry.space_group_name_H-M   'P 1'
#
loop_
_entity.id
_entity.type
_entity.pdbx_description
1 polymer ?
#
loop_
_entity_poly.entity_id
_entity_poly.type
_entity_poly.pdbx_seq_one_letter_code
_entity_poly.pdbx_strand_id
1 'polypeptide(L)'
;MVQISADVLINYILIFFILLLFIVLTRRLSNKEVGDGYFVMLKSQNTFNLSLSFYASGMGLWIIASPAEVGWYGLGFDVIGYAISAATPFGLLYFLGPKIVDAVPDKATLPQYINKQYGNFAQIFVSLVAIIYMSAFLIAEFASINFLFP
;
A
#
# COMPACT_ATOMS: atom_id res chain seq x y z
N MET A 1 -24.86 15.98 27.04
CA MET A 1 -23.97 14.93 27.56
C MET A 1 -24.11 13.74 26.60
N VAL A 2 -23.09 13.49 25.78
CA VAL A 2 -23.11 12.34 24.85
C VAL A 2 -22.90 11.10 25.72
N GLN A 3 -23.91 10.27 25.85
CA GLN A 3 -23.77 8.95 26.48
C GLN A 3 -22.96 8.09 25.50
N ILE A 4 -21.67 7.95 25.77
CA ILE A 4 -20.82 7.03 25.02
C ILE A 4 -21.28 5.62 25.42
N SER A 5 -21.86 4.86 24.50
CA SER A 5 -22.25 3.47 24.76
C SER A 5 -21.01 2.65 25.11
N ALA A 6 -21.18 1.62 25.95
CA ALA A 6 -20.09 0.73 26.37
C ALA A 6 -19.32 0.16 25.17
N ASP A 7 -20.03 -0.10 24.07
CA ASP A 7 -19.45 -0.63 22.82
C ASP A 7 -18.46 0.35 22.16
N VAL A 8 -18.79 1.65 22.19
CA VAL A 8 -17.89 2.70 21.68
C VAL A 8 -16.63 2.80 22.52
N LEU A 9 -16.75 2.69 23.85
CA LEU A 9 -15.60 2.72 24.76
C LEU A 9 -14.68 1.51 24.51
N ILE A 10 -15.26 0.32 24.35
CA ILE A 10 -14.51 -0.92 24.08
C ILE A 10 -13.75 -0.79 22.75
N ASN A 11 -14.37 -0.25 21.71
CA ASN A 11 -13.70 -0.03 20.41
C ASN A 11 -12.51 0.93 20.53
N TYR A 12 -12.64 2.03 21.26
CA TYR A 12 -11.50 2.96 21.47
C TYR A 12 -10.35 2.31 22.26
N ILE A 13 -10.66 1.52 23.28
CA ILE A 13 -9.67 0.77 24.07
C ILE A 13 -8.95 -0.23 23.17
N LEU A 14 -9.66 -0.93 22.30
CA LEU A 14 -9.11 -1.92 21.39
C LEU A 14 -8.18 -1.26 20.36
N ILE A 15 -8.59 -0.15 19.76
CA ILE A 15 -7.77 0.65 18.84
C ILE A 15 -6.50 1.16 19.56
N PHE A 16 -6.63 1.68 20.78
CA PHE A 16 -5.48 2.14 21.56
C PHE A 16 -4.49 1.01 21.84
N PHE A 17 -4.99 -0.18 22.18
CA PHE A 17 -4.13 -1.35 22.44
C PHE A 17 -3.40 -1.84 21.20
N ILE A 18 -4.08 -1.85 20.04
CA ILE A 18 -3.48 -2.20 18.74
C ILE A 18 -2.39 -1.19 18.36
N LEU A 19 -2.64 0.12 18.53
CA LEU A 19 -1.65 1.17 18.26
C LEU A 19 -0.45 1.05 19.18
N LEU A 20 -0.66 0.79 20.47
CA LEU A 20 0.41 0.61 21.45
C LEU A 20 1.25 -0.64 21.14
N LEU A 21 0.61 -1.75 20.78
CA LEU A 21 1.27 -2.96 20.32
C LEU A 21 2.14 -2.67 19.09
N PHE A 22 1.60 -1.94 18.12
CA PHE A 22 2.31 -1.57 16.90
C PHE A 22 3.55 -0.72 17.21
N ILE A 23 3.42 0.29 18.08
CA ILE A 23 4.54 1.15 18.51
C ILE A 23 5.62 0.33 19.20
N VAL A 24 5.25 -0.59 20.11
CA VAL A 24 6.19 -1.45 20.83
C VAL A 24 6.93 -2.39 19.87
N LEU A 25 6.20 -3.02 18.94
CA LEU A 25 6.81 -3.90 17.93
C LEU A 25 7.75 -3.12 17.01
N THR A 26 7.33 -1.96 16.52
CA THR A 26 8.16 -1.10 15.66
C THR A 26 9.43 -0.66 16.38
N ARG A 27 9.36 -0.25 17.64
CA ARG A 27 10.56 0.12 18.43
C ARG A 27 11.50 -1.05 18.64
N ARG A 28 10.99 -2.25 18.89
CA ARG A 28 11.84 -3.46 19.04
C ARG A 28 12.53 -3.85 17.73
N LEU A 29 11.89 -3.66 16.59
CA LEU A 29 12.46 -3.99 15.29
C LEU A 29 13.40 -2.91 14.76
N SER A 30 13.12 -1.63 15.04
CA SER A 30 13.86 -0.47 14.55
C SER A 30 15.27 -0.33 15.15
N ASN A 31 15.58 -0.95 16.27
CA ASN A 31 16.89 -0.83 16.92
C ASN A 31 18.06 -1.47 16.15
N LYS A 32 17.82 -2.03 14.97
CA LYS A 32 18.84 -2.77 14.20
C LYS A 32 19.34 -2.04 12.96
N GLU A 33 18.66 -1.01 12.48
CA GLU A 33 19.05 -0.32 11.25
C GLU A 33 19.04 1.19 11.42
N VAL A 34 20.21 1.83 11.24
CA VAL A 34 20.41 3.28 11.32
C VAL A 34 20.91 3.76 9.95
N GLY A 35 20.31 4.84 9.43
CA GLY A 35 20.74 5.50 8.21
C GLY A 35 19.92 5.19 6.96
N ASP A 36 20.55 5.25 5.80
CA ASP A 36 19.92 5.04 4.47
C ASP A 36 19.23 3.68 4.32
N GLY A 37 19.67 2.66 5.06
CA GLY A 37 19.04 1.34 5.10
C GLY A 37 17.63 1.32 5.68
N TYR A 38 17.29 2.29 6.55
CA TYR A 38 15.96 2.41 7.13
C TYR A 38 14.90 2.83 6.10
N PHE A 39 15.27 3.71 5.16
CA PHE A 39 14.35 4.20 4.12
C PHE A 39 14.28 3.29 2.90
N VAL A 40 15.36 2.57 2.63
CA VAL A 40 15.48 1.70 1.46
C VAL A 40 16.06 0.36 1.90
N MET A 41 15.22 -0.56 2.38
CA MET A 41 15.62 -1.91 2.81
C MET A 41 16.12 -2.77 1.62
N LEU A 42 17.23 -2.35 1.01
CA LEU A 42 17.81 -3.00 -0.15
C LEU A 42 18.28 -4.42 0.22
N LYS A 43 17.56 -5.43 -0.32
CA LYS A 43 17.94 -6.86 -0.23
C LYS A 43 18.09 -7.43 1.20
N SER A 44 17.62 -6.72 2.23
CA SER A 44 17.71 -7.16 3.62
C SER A 44 16.57 -8.08 4.04
N GLN A 45 15.48 -8.12 3.24
CA GLN A 45 14.28 -8.87 3.59
C GLN A 45 14.17 -10.18 2.82
N ASN A 46 13.68 -11.22 3.51
CA ASN A 46 13.31 -12.49 2.89
C ASN A 46 12.08 -12.28 1.99
N THR A 47 11.98 -13.06 0.91
CA THR A 47 10.86 -13.05 -0.05
C THR A 47 9.51 -13.16 0.64
N PHE A 48 9.39 -13.97 1.69
CA PHE A 48 8.15 -14.12 2.45
C PHE A 48 7.75 -12.83 3.16
N ASN A 49 8.67 -12.18 3.88
CA ASN A 49 8.41 -10.91 4.56
C ASN A 49 8.07 -9.79 3.57
N LEU A 50 8.76 -9.75 2.44
CA LEU A 50 8.50 -8.80 1.39
C LEU A 50 7.10 -9.00 0.79
N SER A 51 6.71 -10.25 0.53
CA SER A 51 5.36 -10.58 0.03
C SER A 51 4.27 -10.19 1.02
N LEU A 52 4.45 -10.46 2.32
CA LEU A 52 3.51 -10.04 3.36
C LEU A 52 3.40 -8.51 3.47
N SER A 53 4.53 -7.80 3.41
CA SER A 53 4.55 -6.34 3.43
C SER A 53 3.83 -5.75 2.22
N PHE A 54 4.06 -6.33 1.05
CA PHE A 54 3.40 -5.92 -0.18
C PHE A 54 1.89 -6.17 -0.14
N TYR A 55 1.50 -7.35 0.36
CA TYR A 55 0.10 -7.69 0.59
C TYR A 55 -0.55 -6.74 1.58
N ALA A 56 0.08 -6.47 2.71
CA ALA A 56 -0.45 -5.57 3.74
C ALA A 56 -0.58 -4.11 3.22
N SER A 57 0.35 -3.63 2.38
CA SER A 57 0.28 -2.29 1.80
C SER A 57 -0.80 -2.14 0.73
N GLY A 58 -1.19 -3.24 0.07
CA GLY A 58 -2.26 -3.26 -0.92
C GLY A 58 -3.65 -3.52 -0.35
N MET A 59 -3.73 -4.01 0.89
CA MET A 59 -4.98 -4.36 1.57
C MET A 59 -5.49 -3.19 2.41
N GLY A 60 -6.35 -2.36 1.83
CA GLY A 60 -7.10 -1.36 2.56
C GLY A 60 -8.57 -1.76 2.74
N LEU A 61 -9.35 -0.93 3.43
CA LEU A 61 -10.79 -1.14 3.62
C LEU A 61 -11.57 -1.14 2.31
N TRP A 62 -11.09 -0.43 1.29
CA TRP A 62 -11.69 -0.41 -0.04
C TRP A 62 -11.77 -1.80 -0.69
N ILE A 63 -10.87 -2.72 -0.34
CA ILE A 63 -10.89 -4.12 -0.83
C ILE A 63 -12.13 -4.89 -0.36
N ILE A 64 -12.68 -4.52 0.79
CA ILE A 64 -13.92 -5.14 1.28
C ILE A 64 -15.12 -4.57 0.53
N ALA A 65 -15.15 -3.26 0.28
CA ALA A 65 -16.26 -2.57 -0.34
C ALA A 65 -16.29 -2.76 -1.87
N SER A 66 -15.21 -2.42 -2.57
CA SER A 66 -15.20 -2.38 -4.03
C SER A 66 -15.40 -3.73 -4.72
N PRO A 67 -14.75 -4.84 -4.34
CA PRO A 67 -15.04 -6.13 -4.95
C PRO A 67 -16.45 -6.62 -4.67
N ALA A 68 -16.99 -6.34 -3.48
CA ALA A 68 -18.36 -6.69 -3.14
C ALA A 68 -19.37 -5.90 -3.98
N GLU A 69 -19.12 -4.62 -4.19
CA GLU A 69 -19.94 -3.75 -5.04
C GLU A 69 -19.91 -4.21 -6.50
N VAL A 70 -18.75 -4.50 -7.06
CA VAL A 70 -18.59 -5.03 -8.42
C VAL A 70 -19.27 -6.40 -8.54
N GLY A 71 -19.20 -7.25 -7.52
CA GLY A 71 -19.87 -8.55 -7.51
C GLY A 71 -21.39 -8.44 -7.41
N TRP A 72 -21.90 -7.40 -6.75
CA TRP A 72 -23.34 -7.20 -6.54
C TRP A 72 -24.02 -6.48 -7.70
N TYR A 73 -23.44 -5.39 -8.19
CA TYR A 73 -24.02 -4.54 -9.23
C TYR A 73 -23.45 -4.80 -10.62
N GLY A 74 -22.27 -5.42 -10.70
CA GLY A 74 -21.59 -5.70 -11.96
C GLY A 74 -22.24 -6.84 -12.72
N LEU A 75 -22.25 -6.74 -14.04
CA LEU A 75 -22.48 -7.88 -14.91
C LEU A 75 -21.28 -8.82 -14.79
N GLY A 76 -21.45 -10.13 -14.98
CA GLY A 76 -20.41 -11.14 -14.74
C GLY A 76 -19.03 -10.84 -15.38
N PHE A 77 -18.99 -10.11 -16.50
CA PHE A 77 -17.76 -9.64 -17.14
C PHE A 77 -17.01 -8.56 -16.34
N ASP A 78 -17.71 -7.76 -15.54
CA ASP A 78 -17.09 -6.70 -14.72
C ASP A 78 -16.23 -7.30 -13.62
N VAL A 79 -16.65 -8.43 -13.04
CA VAL A 79 -15.88 -9.18 -12.04
C VAL A 79 -14.57 -9.69 -12.64
N ILE A 80 -14.64 -10.24 -13.86
CA ILE A 80 -13.45 -10.74 -14.56
C ILE A 80 -12.53 -9.58 -14.92
N GLY A 81 -13.08 -8.48 -15.45
CA GLY A 81 -12.34 -7.26 -15.77
C GLY A 81 -11.63 -6.67 -14.53
N TYR A 82 -12.32 -6.61 -13.40
CA TYR A 82 -11.76 -6.17 -12.13
C TYR A 82 -10.60 -7.07 -11.68
N ALA A 83 -10.77 -8.40 -11.71
CA ALA A 83 -9.74 -9.34 -11.32
C ALA A 83 -8.48 -9.24 -12.22
N ILE A 84 -8.66 -9.13 -13.54
CA ILE A 84 -7.56 -8.96 -14.49
C ILE A 84 -6.84 -7.63 -14.25
N SER A 85 -7.58 -6.53 -14.08
CA SER A 85 -6.97 -5.21 -13.85
C SER A 85 -6.20 -5.16 -12.54
N ALA A 86 -6.70 -5.79 -11.48
CA ALA A 86 -6.01 -5.89 -10.20
C ALA A 86 -4.73 -6.77 -10.27
N ALA A 87 -4.74 -7.83 -11.07
CA ALA A 87 -3.59 -8.73 -11.22
C ALA A 87 -2.51 -8.20 -12.19
N THR A 88 -2.88 -7.35 -13.15
CA THR A 88 -1.98 -6.86 -14.22
C THR A 88 -0.71 -6.16 -13.68
N PRO A 89 -0.76 -5.25 -12.68
CA PRO A 89 0.44 -4.61 -12.14
C PRO A 89 1.44 -5.61 -11.55
N PHE A 90 0.95 -6.66 -10.89
CA PHE A 90 1.81 -7.71 -10.33
C PHE A 90 2.48 -8.54 -11.41
N GLY A 91 1.74 -8.88 -12.46
CA GLY A 91 2.29 -9.54 -13.64
C GLY A 91 3.38 -8.70 -14.32
N LEU A 92 3.13 -7.40 -14.50
CA LEU A 92 4.12 -6.49 -15.07
C LEU A 92 5.38 -6.37 -14.18
N LEU A 93 5.22 -6.28 -12.85
CA LEU A 93 6.33 -6.26 -11.92
C LEU A 93 7.14 -7.56 -11.93
N TYR A 94 6.50 -8.70 -12.11
CA TYR A 94 7.20 -9.98 -12.24
C TYR A 94 8.15 -10.02 -13.44
N PHE A 95 7.70 -9.53 -14.60
CA PHE A 95 8.50 -9.53 -15.84
C PHE A 95 9.49 -8.37 -15.93
N LEU A 96 9.11 -7.17 -15.47
CA LEU A 96 9.91 -5.95 -15.61
C LEU A 96 10.79 -5.69 -14.38
N GLY A 97 10.40 -6.18 -13.20
CA GLY A 97 11.12 -5.93 -11.94
C GLY A 97 12.60 -6.26 -12.00
N PRO A 98 13.02 -7.47 -12.45
CA PRO A 98 14.43 -7.81 -12.58
C PRO A 98 15.19 -6.83 -13.48
N LYS A 99 14.62 -6.42 -14.60
CA LYS A 99 15.26 -5.47 -15.54
C LYS A 99 15.42 -4.07 -14.91
N ILE A 100 14.45 -3.65 -14.10
CA ILE A 100 14.52 -2.36 -13.39
C ILE A 100 15.61 -2.40 -12.31
N VAL A 101 15.69 -3.48 -11.56
CA VAL A 101 16.71 -3.67 -10.51
C VAL A 101 18.12 -3.72 -11.11
N ASP A 102 18.30 -4.44 -12.22
CA ASP A 102 19.60 -4.53 -12.91
C ASP A 102 20.04 -3.19 -13.51
N ALA A 103 19.09 -2.37 -13.95
CA ALA A 103 19.38 -1.06 -14.51
C ALA A 103 19.81 -0.01 -13.46
N VAL A 104 19.38 -0.16 -12.20
CA VAL A 104 19.66 0.78 -11.09
C VAL A 104 19.98 -0.01 -9.82
N PRO A 105 21.20 -0.62 -9.72
CA PRO A 105 21.51 -1.58 -8.65
C PRO A 105 21.57 -0.98 -7.25
N ASP A 106 21.92 0.29 -7.10
CA ASP A 106 22.25 0.87 -5.79
C ASP A 106 21.05 1.47 -5.02
N LYS A 107 20.02 1.93 -5.69
CA LYS A 107 18.79 2.50 -5.04
C LYS A 107 17.60 2.44 -6.01
N ALA A 108 17.16 1.26 -6.38
CA ALA A 108 16.16 1.08 -7.43
C ALA A 108 14.74 1.51 -6.98
N THR A 109 14.43 2.78 -7.09
CA THR A 109 13.04 3.25 -7.12
C THR A 109 12.59 3.46 -8.56
N LEU A 110 11.31 3.27 -8.85
CA LEU A 110 10.77 3.50 -10.20
C LEU A 110 11.08 4.90 -10.72
N PRO A 111 10.94 6.00 -9.95
CA PRO A 111 11.34 7.33 -10.39
C PRO A 111 12.82 7.46 -10.76
N GLN A 112 13.72 6.79 -10.03
CA GLN A 112 15.16 6.81 -10.35
C GLN A 112 15.47 6.06 -11.65
N TYR A 113 14.79 4.93 -11.88
CA TYR A 113 14.88 4.22 -13.15
C TYR A 113 14.44 5.11 -14.33
N ILE A 114 13.29 5.78 -14.16
CA ILE A 114 12.76 6.72 -15.19
C ILE A 114 13.73 7.86 -15.43
N ASN A 115 14.34 8.44 -14.39
CA ASN A 115 15.34 9.48 -14.54
C ASN A 115 16.53 9.01 -15.40
N LYS A 116 17.05 7.83 -15.11
CA LYS A 116 18.20 7.27 -15.81
C LYS A 116 17.92 7.01 -17.30
N GLN A 117 16.69 6.60 -17.64
CA GLN A 117 16.30 6.25 -19.01
C GLN A 117 15.77 7.44 -19.81
N TYR A 118 15.00 8.34 -19.18
CA TYR A 118 14.22 9.38 -19.85
C TYR A 118 14.50 10.79 -19.34
N GLY A 119 15.37 10.93 -18.34
CA GLY A 119 15.76 12.22 -17.78
C GLY A 119 14.84 12.78 -16.70
N ASN A 120 15.25 13.92 -16.14
CA ASN A 120 14.66 14.52 -14.95
C ASN A 120 13.19 14.97 -15.16
N PHE A 121 12.84 15.43 -16.36
CA PHE A 121 11.46 15.85 -16.65
C PHE A 121 10.49 14.67 -16.53
N ALA A 122 10.84 13.52 -17.11
CA ALA A 122 10.03 12.30 -17.01
C ALA A 122 9.92 11.79 -15.56
N GLN A 123 10.98 11.91 -14.77
CA GLN A 123 10.97 11.57 -13.34
C GLN A 123 9.97 12.44 -12.57
N ILE A 124 10.01 13.76 -12.76
CA ILE A 124 9.11 14.70 -12.08
C ILE A 124 7.65 14.39 -12.45
N PHE A 125 7.38 14.19 -13.74
CA PHE A 125 6.04 13.84 -14.22
C PHE A 125 5.51 12.57 -13.58
N VAL A 126 6.28 11.48 -13.59
CA VAL A 126 5.89 10.21 -12.99
C VAL A 126 5.69 10.34 -11.47
N SER A 127 6.55 11.12 -10.79
CA SER A 127 6.40 11.37 -9.35
C SER A 127 5.14 12.15 -9.02
N LEU A 128 4.79 13.16 -9.81
CA LEU A 128 3.52 13.90 -9.65
C LEU A 128 2.30 13.01 -9.86
N VAL A 129 2.30 12.19 -10.91
CA VAL A 129 1.23 11.22 -11.15
C VAL A 129 1.08 10.24 -9.98
N ALA A 130 2.21 9.75 -9.44
CA ALA A 130 2.20 8.86 -8.28
C ALA A 130 1.62 9.54 -7.02
N ILE A 131 1.95 10.81 -6.77
CA ILE A 131 1.40 11.58 -5.64
C ILE A 131 -0.11 11.76 -5.79
N ILE A 132 -0.59 12.15 -6.97
CA ILE A 132 -2.02 12.31 -7.25
C ILE A 132 -2.76 10.99 -7.06
N TYR A 133 -2.20 9.90 -7.60
CA TYR A 133 -2.78 8.56 -7.45
C TYR A 133 -2.88 8.13 -5.99
N MET A 134 -1.80 8.28 -5.21
CA MET A 134 -1.80 7.94 -3.80
C MET A 134 -2.74 8.82 -2.98
N SER A 135 -2.90 10.10 -3.33
CA SER A 135 -3.86 11.00 -2.69
C SER A 135 -5.30 10.55 -2.96
N ALA A 136 -5.62 10.18 -4.20
CA ALA A 136 -6.94 9.64 -4.55
C ALA A 136 -7.23 8.32 -3.82
N PHE A 137 -6.23 7.45 -3.69
CA PHE A 137 -6.33 6.21 -2.94
C PHE A 137 -6.61 6.45 -1.46
N LEU A 138 -5.93 7.42 -0.85
CA LEU A 138 -6.15 7.82 0.54
C LEU A 138 -7.58 8.36 0.76
N ILE A 139 -8.10 9.16 -0.17
CA ILE A 139 -9.48 9.64 -0.13
C ILE A 139 -10.47 8.47 -0.18
N ALA A 140 -10.23 7.47 -1.03
CA ALA A 140 -11.07 6.28 -1.14
C ALA A 140 -11.07 5.46 0.17
N GLU A 141 -9.92 5.34 0.86
CA GLU A 141 -9.82 4.69 2.16
C GLU A 141 -10.66 5.41 3.23
N PHE A 142 -10.55 6.73 3.32
CA PHE A 142 -11.37 7.51 4.25
C PHE A 142 -12.86 7.42 3.94
N ALA A 143 -13.24 7.43 2.66
CA ALA A 143 -14.62 7.25 2.26
C ALA A 143 -15.14 5.84 2.66
N SER A 144 -14.33 4.80 2.49
CA SER A 144 -14.68 3.43 2.88
C SER A 144 -14.83 3.29 4.40
N ILE A 145 -14.01 3.97 5.20
CA ILE A 145 -14.16 4.02 6.66
C ILE A 145 -15.51 4.63 7.04
N ASN A 146 -15.85 5.77 6.45
CA ASN A 146 -17.12 6.46 6.74
C ASN A 146 -18.36 5.64 6.30
N PHE A 147 -18.22 4.83 5.26
CA PHE A 147 -19.29 3.93 4.81
C PHE A 147 -19.51 2.75 5.75
N LEU A 148 -18.43 2.18 6.29
CA LEU A 148 -18.49 1.02 7.17
C LEU A 148 -18.83 1.37 8.63
N PHE A 149 -18.50 2.59 9.06
CA PHE A 149 -18.72 3.10 10.42
C PHE A 149 -19.47 4.45 10.37
N PRO A 150 -20.77 4.44 10.00
CA PRO A 150 -21.58 5.65 9.89
C PRO A 150 -21.82 6.33 11.24
#